data_d503b8d2ca49f31d7f758fd6bfe5c68c
#
_entry.id   d503b8d2ca49f31d7f758fd6bfe5c68c
#
_cell.length_a   1.000
_cell.length_b   1.000
_cell.length_c   1.000
_cell.angle_alpha   90.00
_cell.angle_beta   90.00
_cell.angle_gamma   90.00
#
_symmetry.space_group_name_H-M   'P 1'
#
loop_
_entity.id
_entity.type
_entity.pdbx_description
1 polymer ?
#
loop_
_entity_poly.entity_id
_entity_poly.type
_entity_poly.pdbx_seq_one_letter_code
_entity_poly.pdbx_strand_id
1 'polypeptide(L)'
;MLTALKLKNIVLFESNELVFKKGFTTITGESGSGKSILFKSLDVLLGGQLSLSSSKNIQIGNDKSLIEGTFCLNNSLKNWLIDHEIDFDNGELLITKEWRFRENKIITRSRINGVMVNRKQILEIRPLLIDVTSQGVSNKIIPTEEKLFYIDKLTDKTIENL
;
A
#
# COMPACT_ATOMS: atom_id res chain seq x y z
N MET A 1 -5.09 9.26 -1.61
CA MET A 1 -4.89 8.88 -3.02
C MET A 1 -3.42 8.50 -3.21
N LEU A 2 -3.11 7.36 -3.83
CA LEU A 2 -1.75 6.97 -4.22
C LEU A 2 -1.25 7.92 -5.32
N THR A 3 -0.07 8.53 -5.14
CA THR A 3 0.57 9.45 -6.10
C THR A 3 1.76 8.81 -6.79
N ALA A 4 2.50 7.93 -6.10
CA ALA A 4 3.60 7.18 -6.71
C ALA A 4 3.74 5.79 -6.08
N LEU A 5 4.20 4.83 -6.88
CA LEU A 5 4.61 3.50 -6.45
C LEU A 5 5.96 3.16 -7.06
N LYS A 6 6.95 2.92 -6.21
CA LYS A 6 8.30 2.57 -6.63
C LYS A 6 8.66 1.16 -6.17
N LEU A 7 9.19 0.38 -7.08
CA LEU A 7 9.65 -0.98 -6.86
C LEU A 7 11.15 -1.06 -7.17
N LYS A 8 11.93 -1.66 -6.27
CA LYS A 8 13.36 -1.90 -6.51
C LYS A 8 13.72 -3.33 -6.14
N ASN A 9 14.34 -4.04 -7.09
CA ASN A 9 14.77 -5.43 -6.97
C ASN A 9 13.63 -6.38 -6.56
N ILE A 10 12.45 -6.19 -7.12
CA ILE A 10 11.26 -7.03 -6.87
C ILE A 10 10.96 -7.87 -8.11
N VAL A 11 11.16 -9.16 -8.01
CA VAL A 11 10.87 -10.17 -9.07
C VAL A 11 11.46 -9.74 -10.44
N LEU A 12 10.65 -9.17 -11.32
CA LEU A 12 11.03 -8.73 -12.67
C LEU A 12 11.49 -7.27 -12.72
N PHE A 13 11.30 -6.51 -11.65
CA PHE A 13 11.59 -5.08 -11.61
C PHE A 13 12.93 -4.80 -10.93
N GLU A 14 13.93 -4.40 -11.68
CA GLU A 14 15.18 -3.87 -11.13
C GLU A 14 14.96 -2.52 -10.47
N SER A 15 14.34 -1.60 -11.18
CA SER A 15 13.88 -0.31 -10.69
C SER A 15 12.74 0.18 -11.57
N ASN A 16 11.59 0.39 -10.97
CA ASN A 16 10.41 0.91 -11.67
C ASN A 16 9.68 1.89 -10.77
N GLU A 17 9.21 2.98 -11.37
CA GLU A 17 8.44 4.00 -10.70
C GLU A 17 7.20 4.35 -11.53
N LEU A 18 6.04 4.26 -10.90
CA LEU A 18 4.75 4.60 -11.48
C LEU A 18 4.22 5.84 -10.77
N VAL A 19 3.91 6.87 -11.53
CA VAL A 19 3.28 8.09 -11.02
C VAL A 19 1.82 8.12 -11.42
N PHE A 20 0.95 8.37 -10.46
CA PHE A 20 -0.50 8.40 -10.63
C PHE A 20 -1.02 9.83 -10.51
N LYS A 21 -1.88 10.22 -11.46
CA LYS A 21 -2.60 11.50 -11.44
C LYS A 21 -4.02 11.29 -10.89
N LYS A 22 -4.68 12.38 -10.53
CA LYS A 22 -6.13 12.35 -10.23
C LYS A 22 -6.91 11.83 -11.43
N GLY A 23 -7.93 11.01 -11.17
CA GLY A 23 -8.81 10.44 -12.18
C GLY A 23 -8.61 8.93 -12.34
N PHE A 24 -8.86 8.44 -13.52
CA PHE A 24 -8.81 7.02 -13.86
C PHE A 24 -7.46 6.66 -14.50
N THR A 25 -6.83 5.58 -14.03
CA THR A 25 -5.58 5.04 -14.58
C THR A 25 -5.79 3.58 -14.97
N THR A 26 -5.49 3.23 -16.21
CA THR A 26 -5.51 1.84 -16.70
C THR A 26 -4.11 1.30 -16.85
N ILE A 27 -3.87 0.10 -16.32
CA ILE A 27 -2.62 -0.63 -16.51
C ILE A 27 -2.90 -1.78 -17.47
N THR A 28 -2.37 -1.69 -18.68
CA THR A 28 -2.51 -2.69 -19.75
C THR A 28 -1.18 -3.36 -20.05
N GLY A 29 -1.21 -4.53 -20.67
CA GLY A 29 -0.02 -5.27 -21.06
C GLY A 29 -0.33 -6.75 -21.25
N GLU A 30 0.58 -7.49 -21.87
CA GLU A 30 0.47 -8.91 -22.11
C GLU A 30 0.47 -9.75 -20.83
N SER A 31 0.07 -11.02 -20.91
CA SER A 31 0.20 -11.95 -19.80
C SER A 31 1.68 -12.09 -19.41
N GLY A 32 1.97 -12.05 -18.11
CA GLY A 32 3.36 -12.10 -17.61
C GLY A 32 4.11 -10.75 -17.57
N SER A 33 3.54 -9.65 -18.07
CA SER A 33 4.19 -8.32 -18.08
C SER A 33 4.39 -7.67 -16.69
N GLY A 34 4.01 -8.34 -15.62
CA GLY A 34 4.22 -7.83 -14.26
C GLY A 34 3.04 -7.08 -13.64
N LYS A 35 1.90 -6.90 -14.34
CA LYS A 35 0.71 -6.19 -13.80
C LYS A 35 0.28 -6.72 -12.42
N SER A 36 0.15 -8.03 -12.30
CA SER A 36 -0.23 -8.68 -11.03
C SER A 36 0.80 -8.48 -9.92
N ILE A 37 2.08 -8.30 -10.27
CA ILE A 37 3.15 -8.04 -9.30
C ILE A 37 3.00 -6.62 -8.75
N LEU A 38 2.60 -5.64 -9.56
CA LEU A 38 2.33 -4.27 -9.11
C LEU A 38 1.23 -4.24 -8.04
N PHE A 39 0.08 -4.87 -8.33
CA PHE A 39 -1.02 -4.95 -7.35
C PHE A 39 -0.63 -5.73 -6.08
N LYS A 40 0.09 -6.84 -6.25
CA LYS A 40 0.60 -7.61 -5.12
C LYS A 40 1.59 -6.81 -4.28
N SER A 41 2.45 -6.03 -4.91
CA SER A 41 3.41 -5.16 -4.23
C SER A 41 2.71 -4.09 -3.38
N LEU A 42 1.67 -3.46 -3.94
CA LEU A 42 0.85 -2.49 -3.21
C LEU A 42 0.13 -3.14 -2.02
N ASP A 43 -0.47 -4.32 -2.20
CA ASP A 43 -1.11 -5.06 -1.10
C ASP A 43 -0.12 -5.40 0.02
N VAL A 44 1.07 -5.88 -0.34
CA VAL A 44 2.15 -6.19 0.61
C VAL A 44 2.68 -4.96 1.34
N LEU A 45 2.82 -3.83 0.64
CA LEU A 45 3.20 -2.55 1.24
C LEU A 45 2.21 -2.16 2.35
N LEU A 46 0.93 -2.39 2.10
CA LEU A 46 -0.19 -2.08 2.99
C LEU A 46 -0.57 -3.24 3.95
N GLY A 47 0.38 -4.08 4.31
CA GLY A 47 0.22 -5.10 5.34
C GLY A 47 -0.40 -6.43 4.89
N GLY A 48 -0.67 -6.60 3.60
CA GLY A 48 -1.15 -7.87 3.04
C GLY A 48 -0.18 -9.04 3.28
N GLN A 49 -0.72 -10.26 3.24
CA GLN A 49 0.01 -11.51 3.56
C GLN A 49 0.54 -12.22 2.31
N LEU A 50 1.00 -11.53 1.32
CA LEU A 50 1.58 -12.22 0.19
C LEU A 50 3.00 -12.67 0.47
N SER A 51 3.32 -13.89 -0.01
CA SER A 51 4.62 -14.52 0.12
C SER A 51 5.71 -13.90 -0.78
N LEU A 52 5.75 -12.54 -0.85
CA LEU A 52 6.92 -11.85 -1.36
C LEU A 52 8.15 -12.00 -0.43
N SER A 53 7.93 -12.58 0.75
CA SER A 53 8.97 -12.87 1.73
C SER A 53 9.78 -14.15 1.45
N SER A 54 9.52 -14.87 0.36
CA SER A 54 10.42 -15.93 -0.07
C SER A 54 11.63 -15.34 -0.81
N SER A 55 12.79 -15.93 -0.62
CA SER A 55 14.03 -15.57 -1.33
C SER A 55 13.88 -15.53 -2.87
N LYS A 56 12.85 -16.20 -3.40
CA LYS A 56 12.50 -16.22 -4.83
C LYS A 56 11.92 -14.90 -5.35
N ASN A 57 11.50 -13.99 -4.48
CA ASN A 57 10.87 -12.71 -4.87
C ASN A 57 11.85 -11.52 -4.78
N ILE A 58 12.99 -11.73 -4.13
CA ILE A 58 14.13 -10.83 -4.23
C ILE A 58 14.86 -11.23 -5.50
N GLN A 59 15.14 -10.28 -6.36
CA GLN A 59 15.88 -10.53 -7.59
C GLN A 59 17.23 -11.19 -7.25
N ILE A 60 17.54 -12.30 -7.93
CA ILE A 60 18.76 -13.08 -7.69
C ILE A 60 19.98 -12.17 -7.82
N GLY A 61 20.86 -12.20 -6.81
CA GLY A 61 22.07 -11.37 -6.77
C GLY A 61 21.94 -10.04 -6.03
N ASN A 62 20.76 -9.72 -5.50
CA ASN A 62 20.52 -8.51 -4.70
C ASN A 62 20.28 -8.83 -3.23
N ASP A 63 20.96 -8.12 -2.34
CA ASP A 63 20.80 -8.25 -0.89
C ASP A 63 19.64 -7.44 -0.33
N LYS A 64 19.00 -6.61 -1.16
CA LYS A 64 17.96 -5.65 -0.74
C LYS A 64 16.88 -5.51 -1.79
N SER A 65 15.62 -5.55 -1.33
CA SER A 65 14.44 -5.19 -2.11
C SER A 65 13.63 -4.13 -1.40
N LEU A 66 12.96 -3.27 -2.14
CA LEU A 66 12.22 -2.13 -1.61
C LEU A 66 10.93 -1.90 -2.39
N ILE A 67 9.88 -1.62 -1.65
CA ILE A 67 8.63 -1.06 -2.17
C ILE A 67 8.38 0.25 -1.44
N GLU A 68 8.11 1.31 -2.19
CA GLU A 68 7.74 2.62 -1.66
C GLU A 68 6.41 3.05 -2.28
N GLY A 69 5.51 3.57 -1.46
CA GLY A 69 4.26 4.18 -1.91
C GLY A 69 4.11 5.57 -1.32
N THR A 70 3.85 6.54 -2.19
CA THR A 70 3.56 7.92 -1.79
C THR A 70 2.07 8.18 -1.90
N PHE A 71 1.47 8.76 -0.87
CA PHE A 71 0.04 9.00 -0.78
C PHE A 71 -0.23 10.45 -0.40
N CYS A 72 -1.26 11.07 -1.00
CA CYS A 72 -1.77 12.34 -0.50
C CYS A 72 -2.35 12.18 0.90
N LEU A 73 -2.02 13.10 1.79
CA LEU A 73 -2.62 13.19 3.11
C LEU A 73 -4.06 13.71 3.03
N ASN A 74 -4.91 13.16 3.88
CA ASN A 74 -6.23 13.68 4.22
C ASN A 74 -6.31 13.92 5.74
N ASN A 75 -7.38 14.51 6.21
CA ASN A 75 -7.52 14.85 7.64
C ASN A 75 -7.46 13.62 8.55
N SER A 76 -8.08 12.51 8.15
CA SER A 76 -8.05 11.26 8.94
C SER A 76 -6.63 10.69 9.07
N LEU A 77 -5.85 10.73 7.99
CA LEU A 77 -4.44 10.32 8.01
C LEU A 77 -3.58 11.25 8.87
N LYS A 78 -3.80 12.57 8.79
CA LYS A 78 -3.09 13.54 9.64
C LYS A 78 -3.34 13.28 11.12
N ASN A 79 -4.60 13.07 11.51
CA ASN A 79 -4.95 12.75 12.89
C ASN A 79 -4.26 11.47 13.35
N TRP A 80 -4.30 10.40 12.52
CA TRP A 80 -3.63 9.15 12.84
C TRP A 80 -2.11 9.32 13.03
N LEU A 81 -1.45 10.14 12.18
CA LEU A 81 -0.01 10.43 12.29
C LEU A 81 0.33 11.18 13.56
N ILE A 82 -0.50 12.17 13.95
CA ILE A 82 -0.35 12.92 15.21
C ILE A 82 -0.48 11.98 16.41
N ASP A 83 -1.50 11.11 16.42
CA ASP A 83 -1.74 10.15 17.50
C ASP A 83 -0.60 9.14 17.67
N HIS A 84 0.18 8.91 16.61
CA HIS A 84 1.34 8.00 16.61
C HIS A 84 2.70 8.72 16.65
N GLU A 85 2.70 10.04 16.88
CA GLU A 85 3.92 10.86 16.97
C GLU A 85 4.81 10.74 15.72
N ILE A 86 4.20 10.66 14.52
CA ILE A 86 4.90 10.57 13.25
C ILE A 86 4.81 11.91 12.54
N ASP A 87 5.96 12.54 12.33
CA ASP A 87 6.06 13.80 11.60
C ASP A 87 5.66 13.65 10.13
N PHE A 88 5.07 14.71 9.59
CA PHE A 88 4.70 14.76 8.19
C PHE A 88 4.85 16.17 7.63
N ASP A 89 5.39 16.24 6.42
CA ASP A 89 5.59 17.47 5.66
C ASP A 89 4.85 17.42 4.32
N ASN A 90 4.65 18.59 3.69
CA ASN A 90 4.24 18.75 2.29
C ASN A 90 2.95 18.05 1.83
N GLY A 91 2.09 17.62 2.75
CA GLY A 91 0.81 17.00 2.40
C GLY A 91 0.93 15.59 1.83
N GLU A 92 2.08 14.94 1.96
CA GLU A 92 2.34 13.58 1.48
C GLU A 92 2.72 12.62 2.62
N LEU A 93 2.39 11.37 2.42
CA LEU A 93 2.74 10.24 3.28
C LEU A 93 3.58 9.26 2.48
N LEU A 94 4.77 8.95 2.94
CA LEU A 94 5.64 7.93 2.39
C LEU A 94 5.59 6.65 3.22
N ILE A 95 5.16 5.55 2.61
CA ILE A 95 5.24 4.22 3.22
C ILE A 95 6.31 3.43 2.50
N THR A 96 7.21 2.82 3.26
CA THR A 96 8.27 1.99 2.72
C THR A 96 8.25 0.60 3.33
N LYS A 97 8.52 -0.41 2.52
CA LYS A 97 8.74 -1.78 2.96
C LYS A 97 10.02 -2.31 2.34
N GLU A 98 10.96 -2.68 3.21
CA GLU A 98 12.29 -3.13 2.84
C GLU A 98 12.49 -4.58 3.28
N TRP A 99 13.10 -5.37 2.41
CA TRP A 99 13.63 -6.68 2.74
C TRP A 99 15.13 -6.68 2.54
N ARG A 100 15.84 -7.25 3.52
CA ARG A 100 17.27 -7.51 3.43
C ARG A 100 17.55 -8.97 3.66
N PHE A 101 18.37 -9.54 2.80
CA PHE A 101 18.86 -10.89 2.93
C PHE A 101 20.24 -10.84 3.62
N ARG A 102 20.36 -11.46 4.78
CA ARG A 102 21.63 -11.60 5.52
C ARG A 102 21.69 -12.98 6.16
N GLU A 103 22.84 -13.68 5.99
CA GLU A 103 23.11 -14.95 6.68
C GLU A 103 21.94 -15.95 6.60
N ASN A 104 21.39 -16.16 5.42
CA ASN A 104 20.21 -16.99 5.18
C ASN A 104 18.92 -16.56 5.89
N LYS A 105 18.84 -15.33 6.40
CA LYS A 105 17.64 -14.75 7.01
C LYS A 105 17.15 -13.55 6.21
N ILE A 106 15.82 -13.43 6.13
CA ILE A 106 15.18 -12.24 5.55
C ILE A 106 14.73 -11.35 6.70
N ILE A 107 15.26 -10.13 6.72
CA ILE A 107 14.85 -9.08 7.65
C ILE A 107 13.89 -8.16 6.91
N THR A 108 12.67 -8.01 7.42
CA THR A 108 11.65 -7.12 6.87
C THR A 108 11.49 -5.90 7.77
N ARG A 109 11.42 -4.72 7.16
CA ARG A 109 11.19 -3.45 7.87
C ARG A 109 10.13 -2.65 7.14
N SER A 110 9.17 -2.12 7.88
CA SER A 110 8.18 -1.17 7.37
C SER A 110 8.38 0.18 8.05
N ARG A 111 8.23 1.27 7.28
CA ARG A 111 8.33 2.63 7.81
C ARG A 111 7.22 3.50 7.23
N ILE A 112 6.82 4.48 8.02
CA ILE A 112 5.98 5.60 7.62
C ILE A 112 6.80 6.87 7.87
N ASN A 113 7.04 7.68 6.84
CA ASN A 113 7.88 8.88 6.89
C ASN A 113 9.23 8.65 7.59
N GLY A 114 9.86 7.48 7.36
CA GLY A 114 11.13 7.10 7.98
C GLY A 114 11.00 6.43 9.36
N VAL A 115 9.90 6.61 10.08
CA VAL A 115 9.65 6.00 11.39
C VAL A 115 9.29 4.52 11.24
N MET A 116 9.93 3.65 12.03
CA MET A 116 9.65 2.21 12.01
C MET A 116 8.25 1.93 12.56
N VAL A 117 7.48 1.17 11.80
CA VAL A 117 6.13 0.76 12.19
C VAL A 117 5.97 -0.75 12.08
N ASN A 118 5.05 -1.28 12.88
CA ASN A 118 4.68 -2.69 12.83
C ASN A 118 3.52 -2.94 11.85
N ARG A 119 3.24 -4.22 11.57
CA ARG A 119 2.19 -4.60 10.63
C ARG A 119 0.79 -4.14 11.08
N LYS A 120 0.52 -4.12 12.39
CA LYS A 120 -0.79 -3.71 12.94
C LYS A 120 -1.05 -2.23 12.60
N GLN A 121 -0.07 -1.36 12.81
CA GLN A 121 -0.15 0.05 12.46
C GLN A 121 -0.37 0.28 10.95
N ILE A 122 0.28 -0.49 10.08
CA ILE A 122 0.02 -0.44 8.63
C ILE A 122 -1.41 -0.85 8.30
N LEU A 123 -1.95 -1.89 8.95
CA LEU A 123 -3.32 -2.34 8.72
C LEU A 123 -4.36 -1.34 9.23
N GLU A 124 -4.06 -0.58 10.29
CA GLU A 124 -4.92 0.49 10.81
C GLU A 124 -5.07 1.64 9.81
N ILE A 125 -3.98 2.06 9.14
CA ILE A 125 -4.05 3.16 8.17
C ILE A 125 -4.52 2.72 6.79
N ARG A 126 -4.46 1.44 6.45
CA ARG A 126 -4.82 0.92 5.12
C ARG A 126 -6.18 1.41 4.61
N PRO A 127 -7.30 1.33 5.37
CA PRO A 127 -8.60 1.80 4.92
C PRO A 127 -8.68 3.32 4.73
N LEU A 128 -7.77 4.09 5.32
CA LEU A 128 -7.69 5.53 5.13
C LEU A 128 -6.93 5.93 3.86
N LEU A 129 -6.11 5.02 3.33
CA LEU A 129 -5.26 5.24 2.17
C LEU A 129 -5.93 4.84 0.86
N ILE A 130 -6.44 3.61 0.81
CA ILE A 130 -6.88 2.97 -0.43
C ILE A 130 -7.83 1.82 -0.13
N ASP A 131 -8.83 1.67 -1.00
CA ASP A 131 -9.65 0.47 -1.06
C ASP A 131 -9.13 -0.42 -2.20
N VAL A 132 -8.78 -1.66 -1.90
CA VAL A 132 -8.23 -2.62 -2.87
C VAL A 132 -9.22 -3.75 -3.09
N THR A 133 -9.82 -3.76 -4.27
CA THR A 133 -10.66 -4.87 -4.71
C THR A 133 -9.84 -5.77 -5.63
N SER A 134 -9.55 -7.00 -5.21
CA SER A 134 -8.83 -7.96 -6.03
C SER A 134 -9.73 -9.11 -6.49
N GLN A 135 -9.39 -9.73 -7.60
CA GLN A 135 -10.06 -10.91 -8.11
C GLN A 135 -10.03 -12.02 -7.05
N GLY A 136 -11.20 -12.51 -6.63
CA GLY A 136 -11.34 -13.54 -5.59
C GLY A 136 -11.63 -13.01 -4.17
N VAL A 137 -11.57 -11.70 -3.92
CA VAL A 137 -11.98 -11.09 -2.64
C VAL A 137 -13.50 -10.87 -2.55
N SER A 138 -14.21 -10.99 -3.68
CA SER A 138 -15.68 -10.93 -3.76
C SER A 138 -16.40 -11.94 -2.86
N ASN A 139 -15.71 -12.92 -2.27
CA ASN A 139 -16.25 -13.87 -1.31
C ASN A 139 -16.11 -13.46 0.17
N LYS A 140 -15.42 -12.37 0.47
CA LYS A 140 -15.58 -11.74 1.78
C LYS A 140 -16.90 -10.97 1.72
N ILE A 141 -17.97 -11.62 2.12
CA ILE A 141 -19.22 -10.97 2.48
C ILE A 141 -18.83 -9.86 3.44
N ILE A 142 -18.85 -8.62 2.96
CA ILE A 142 -18.67 -7.46 3.84
C ILE A 142 -19.78 -7.60 4.90
N PRO A 143 -19.45 -7.67 6.19
CA PRO A 143 -20.45 -7.77 7.24
C PRO A 143 -21.52 -6.69 7.03
N THR A 144 -22.77 -7.01 7.31
CA THR A 144 -23.90 -6.09 7.08
C THR A 144 -23.69 -4.74 7.75
N GLU A 145 -23.02 -4.73 8.89
CA GLU A 145 -22.63 -3.52 9.64
C GLU A 145 -21.66 -2.62 8.87
N GLU A 146 -20.66 -3.19 8.19
CA GLU A 146 -19.76 -2.42 7.34
C GLU A 146 -20.47 -1.86 6.10
N LYS A 147 -21.44 -2.59 5.54
CA LYS A 147 -22.26 -2.09 4.41
C LYS A 147 -23.09 -0.88 4.82
N LEU A 148 -23.72 -0.93 5.99
CA LEU A 148 -24.49 0.18 6.54
C LEU A 148 -23.59 1.39 6.76
N PHE A 149 -22.41 1.22 7.33
CA PHE A 149 -21.44 2.31 7.49
C PHE A 149 -21.06 3.00 6.18
N TYR A 150 -20.88 2.23 5.08
CA TYR A 150 -20.63 2.81 3.76
C TYR A 150 -21.83 3.56 3.20
N ILE A 151 -23.06 3.07 3.41
CA ILE A 151 -24.29 3.72 2.97
C ILE A 151 -24.50 5.01 3.76
N ASP A 152 -24.36 5.00 5.07
CA ASP A 152 -24.49 6.15 5.94
C ASP A 152 -23.50 7.26 5.56
N LYS A 153 -22.24 6.90 5.30
CA LYS A 153 -21.20 7.84 4.86
C LYS A 153 -21.47 8.48 3.49
N LEU A 154 -22.20 7.80 2.62
CA LEU A 154 -22.66 8.37 1.33
C LEU A 154 -23.86 9.29 1.53
N THR A 155 -24.75 8.97 2.46
CA THR A 155 -25.96 9.76 2.77
C THR A 155 -25.60 11.07 3.46
N ASP A 156 -24.68 11.06 4.42
CA ASP A 156 -24.19 12.28 5.11
C ASP A 156 -23.57 13.29 4.13
N LYS A 157 -22.84 12.82 3.13
CA LYS A 157 -22.29 13.69 2.07
C LYS A 157 -23.36 14.30 1.16
N THR A 158 -24.51 13.69 1.08
CA THR A 158 -25.62 14.20 0.24
C THR A 158 -26.42 15.27 0.99
N ILE A 159 -26.48 15.19 2.32
CA ILE A 159 -27.20 16.17 3.17
C ILE A 159 -26.40 17.45 3.34
N GLU A 160 -25.06 17.41 3.36
CA GLU A 160 -24.21 18.62 3.46
C GLU A 160 -24.17 19.47 2.17
N ASN A 161 -24.72 18.97 1.04
CA ASN A 161 -24.75 19.65 -0.26
C ASN A 161 -26.18 20.09 -0.68
N LEU A 162 -27.17 20.07 0.22
CA LEU A 162 -28.53 20.61 0.09
C LEU A 162 -28.70 21.80 1.02
#